data_0a40a0cfb0e0947da66027aa86b49d69
#
_entry.id   0a40a0cfb0e0947da66027aa86b49d69
#
_cell.length_a   1.000
_cell.length_b   1.000
_cell.length_c   1.000
_cell.angle_alpha   90.00
_cell.angle_beta   90.00
_cell.angle_gamma   90.00
#
_symmetry.space_group_name_H-M   'P 1'
#
loop_
_entity.id
_entity.type
_entity.pdbx_description
1 polymer ?
#
loop_
_entity_poly.entity_id
_entity_poly.type
_entity_poly.pdbx_seq_one_letter_code
_entity_poly.pdbx_strand_id
1 'polypeptide(L)'
;MAEKTKGLISIDAPADAVMDVIADFERYPEWVAAAKSVEVTAPGQGGRADRVRFVLDAGMVKDTYELQYSWAPDGMAVSWELISGEIQKSQFGSYTLEPGPNGTTSVTYELTVDLTIPMIGLFK
;
A
#
# COMPACT_ATOMS: atom_id res chain seq x y z
N MET A 1 3.66 -15.36 -12.59
CA MET A 1 3.00 -14.41 -13.49
C MET A 1 2.55 -13.20 -12.69
N ALA A 2 2.86 -12.01 -13.15
CA ALA A 2 2.52 -10.79 -12.42
C ALA A 2 1.09 -10.32 -12.73
N GLU A 3 0.42 -9.83 -11.69
CA GLU A 3 -0.89 -9.19 -11.81
C GLU A 3 -0.71 -7.70 -11.61
N LYS A 4 -1.39 -6.91 -12.45
CA LYS A 4 -1.38 -5.46 -12.36
C LYS A 4 -2.78 -4.94 -12.06
N THR A 5 -2.85 -4.00 -11.13
CA THR A 5 -4.09 -3.33 -10.78
C THR A 5 -3.85 -1.83 -10.80
N LYS A 6 -4.80 -1.09 -11.35
CA LYS A 6 -4.77 0.37 -11.35
C LYS A 6 -6.16 0.91 -11.05
N GLY A 7 -6.23 1.89 -10.18
CA GLY A 7 -7.48 2.53 -9.84
C GLY A 7 -7.30 4.03 -9.66
N LEU A 8 -8.40 4.75 -9.83
CA LEU A 8 -8.44 6.20 -9.62
C LEU A 8 -9.69 6.51 -8.82
N ILE A 9 -9.54 7.21 -7.70
CA ILE A 9 -10.67 7.67 -6.91
C ILE A 9 -10.50 9.13 -6.55
N SER A 10 -11.63 9.79 -6.30
CA SER A 10 -11.65 11.16 -5.79
C SER A 10 -12.07 11.12 -4.33
N ILE A 11 -11.31 11.79 -3.48
CA ILE A 11 -11.57 11.83 -2.05
C ILE A 11 -11.88 13.27 -1.65
N ASP A 12 -12.94 13.46 -0.86
CA ASP A 12 -13.35 14.78 -0.38
C ASP A 12 -12.53 15.18 0.85
N ALA A 13 -11.24 15.35 0.63
CA ALA A 13 -10.29 15.78 1.65
C ALA A 13 -9.03 16.35 0.96
N PRO A 14 -8.31 17.26 1.63
CA PRO A 14 -7.07 17.78 1.05
C PRO A 14 -5.97 16.72 1.00
N ALA A 15 -5.00 16.90 0.12
CA ALA A 15 -3.95 15.92 -0.15
C ALA A 15 -3.14 15.56 1.08
N ASP A 16 -2.84 16.52 1.95
CA ASP A 16 -2.08 16.25 3.17
C ASP A 16 -2.84 15.32 4.13
N ALA A 17 -4.16 15.52 4.25
CA ALA A 17 -4.99 14.64 5.07
C ALA A 17 -5.06 13.23 4.49
N VAL A 18 -5.16 13.12 3.16
CA VAL A 18 -5.17 11.82 2.48
C VAL A 18 -3.84 11.10 2.71
N MET A 19 -2.72 11.81 2.54
CA MET A 19 -1.40 11.20 2.73
C MET A 19 -1.18 10.78 4.18
N ASP A 20 -1.71 11.52 5.15
CA ASP A 20 -1.61 11.15 6.56
C ASP A 20 -2.31 9.82 6.85
N VAL A 21 -3.45 9.57 6.22
CA VAL A 21 -4.15 8.28 6.34
C VAL A 21 -3.32 7.16 5.71
N ILE A 22 -2.76 7.41 4.54
CA ILE A 22 -1.88 6.43 3.85
C ILE A 22 -0.66 6.10 4.71
N ALA A 23 -0.12 7.07 5.43
CA ALA A 23 1.07 6.90 6.26
C ALA A 23 0.77 6.27 7.62
N ASP A 24 -0.49 6.19 8.03
CA ASP A 24 -0.88 5.68 9.34
C ASP A 24 -1.03 4.17 9.28
N PHE A 25 0.09 3.48 9.14
CA PHE A 25 0.14 2.04 8.86
C PHE A 25 -0.47 1.20 9.97
N GLU A 26 -0.25 1.55 11.21
CA GLU A 26 -0.71 0.74 12.33
C GLU A 26 -2.23 0.71 12.47
N ARG A 27 -2.92 1.65 11.79
CA ARG A 27 -4.38 1.67 11.75
C ARG A 27 -4.98 0.97 10.53
N TYR A 28 -4.15 0.44 9.63
CA TYR A 28 -4.63 -0.26 8.43
C TYR A 28 -5.61 -1.39 8.75
N PRO A 29 -5.42 -2.20 9.82
CA PRO A 29 -6.41 -3.25 10.13
C PRO A 29 -7.82 -2.73 10.39
N GLU A 30 -7.97 -1.43 10.69
CA GLU A 30 -9.30 -0.84 10.93
C GLU A 30 -10.11 -0.69 9.65
N TRP A 31 -9.44 -0.58 8.49
CA TRP A 31 -10.15 -0.35 7.23
C TRP A 31 -9.72 -1.28 6.10
N VAL A 32 -8.67 -2.07 6.28
CA VAL A 32 -8.25 -3.11 5.31
C VAL A 32 -8.52 -4.47 5.95
N ALA A 33 -9.62 -5.10 5.57
CA ALA A 33 -10.08 -6.31 6.23
C ALA A 33 -9.06 -7.45 6.21
N ALA A 34 -8.29 -7.57 5.14
CA ALA A 34 -7.30 -8.64 5.00
C ALA A 34 -6.01 -8.38 5.79
N ALA A 35 -5.76 -7.16 6.22
CA ALA A 35 -4.58 -6.83 7.02
C ALA A 35 -4.85 -7.15 8.49
N LYS A 36 -4.27 -8.24 8.99
CA LYS A 36 -4.46 -8.66 10.39
C LYS A 36 -3.57 -7.91 11.34
N SER A 37 -2.33 -7.62 10.94
CA SER A 37 -1.47 -6.75 11.70
C SER A 37 -0.54 -6.00 10.74
N VAL A 38 -0.16 -4.79 11.16
CA VAL A 38 0.76 -3.95 10.41
C VAL A 38 1.71 -3.34 11.41
N GLU A 39 3.00 -3.55 11.20
CA GLU A 39 4.04 -3.09 12.12
C GLU A 39 5.07 -2.26 11.37
N VAL A 40 5.35 -1.08 11.86
CA VAL A 40 6.43 -0.25 11.33
C VAL A 40 7.76 -0.80 11.86
N THR A 41 8.59 -1.33 10.95
CA THR A 41 9.87 -1.94 11.31
C THR A 41 11.04 -0.97 11.17
N ALA A 42 10.87 0.09 10.37
CA ALA A 42 11.84 1.19 10.30
C ALA A 42 11.05 2.51 10.19
N PRO A 43 11.04 3.33 11.24
CA PRO A 43 10.09 4.45 11.33
C PRO A 43 10.38 5.64 10.42
N GLY A 44 11.58 5.72 9.86
CA GLY A 44 11.92 6.86 9.00
C GLY A 44 11.84 8.18 9.74
N GLN A 45 11.39 9.22 9.04
CA GLN A 45 11.30 10.57 9.59
C GLN A 45 9.90 11.14 9.39
N GLY A 46 9.44 11.95 10.37
CA GLY A 46 8.20 12.70 10.24
C GLY A 46 6.95 11.86 10.05
N GLY A 47 6.92 10.66 10.64
CA GLY A 47 5.77 9.77 10.49
C GLY A 47 5.69 9.09 9.12
N ARG A 48 6.75 9.16 8.34
CA ARG A 48 6.84 8.52 7.01
C ARG A 48 7.78 7.33 7.14
N ALA A 49 7.20 6.16 7.38
CA ALA A 49 7.97 4.94 7.64
C ALA A 49 8.79 4.50 6.43
N ASP A 50 9.99 4.00 6.67
CA ASP A 50 10.85 3.43 5.64
C ASP A 50 10.49 1.98 5.35
N ARG A 51 10.14 1.21 6.39
CA ARG A 51 9.80 -0.22 6.23
C ARG A 51 8.61 -0.58 7.09
N VAL A 52 7.75 -1.42 6.54
CA VAL A 52 6.52 -1.86 7.22
C VAL A 52 6.31 -3.34 6.95
N ARG A 53 5.99 -4.09 8.00
CA ARG A 53 5.65 -5.51 7.92
C ARG A 53 4.14 -5.66 7.98
N PHE A 54 3.61 -6.47 7.08
CA PHE A 54 2.20 -6.77 6.99
C PHE A 54 1.97 -8.25 7.23
N VAL A 55 0.91 -8.57 7.98
CA VAL A 55 0.37 -9.92 8.07
C VAL A 55 -0.98 -9.90 7.37
N LEU A 56 -1.04 -10.57 6.24
CA LEU A 56 -2.22 -10.64 5.40
C LEU A 56 -2.93 -11.97 5.62
N ASP A 57 -4.24 -11.92 5.77
CA ASP A 57 -5.09 -13.11 5.81
C ASP A 57 -6.37 -12.80 5.04
N ALA A 58 -6.41 -13.27 3.80
CA ALA A 58 -7.56 -13.12 2.90
C ALA A 58 -8.26 -14.46 2.69
N GLY A 59 -8.27 -15.32 3.73
CA GLY A 59 -8.87 -16.64 3.67
C GLY A 59 -7.93 -17.65 3.05
N MET A 60 -8.00 -17.83 1.75
CA MET A 60 -7.14 -18.79 1.04
C MET A 60 -5.70 -18.31 0.89
N VAL A 61 -5.49 -17.01 0.95
CA VAL A 61 -4.16 -16.41 0.79
C VAL A 61 -3.73 -15.80 2.11
N LYS A 62 -2.64 -16.30 2.66
CA LYS A 62 -2.02 -15.78 3.86
C LYS A 62 -0.55 -15.49 3.58
N ASP A 63 -0.09 -14.32 3.98
CA ASP A 63 1.29 -13.93 3.75
C ASP A 63 1.75 -13.00 4.87
N THR A 64 3.02 -13.16 5.24
CA THR A 64 3.72 -12.18 6.05
C THR A 64 4.79 -11.60 5.16
N TYR A 65 4.76 -10.30 4.93
CA TYR A 65 5.69 -9.65 4.02
C TYR A 65 6.10 -8.28 4.52
N GLU A 66 7.24 -7.82 4.05
CA GLU A 66 7.79 -6.53 4.41
C GLU A 66 8.01 -5.69 3.17
N LEU A 67 7.59 -4.42 3.24
CA LEU A 67 7.70 -3.47 2.15
C LEU A 67 8.63 -2.34 2.54
N GLN A 68 9.40 -1.85 1.57
CA GLN A 68 10.19 -0.64 1.70
C GLN A 68 9.49 0.49 0.97
N TYR A 69 9.31 1.62 1.66
CA TYR A 69 8.58 2.78 1.16
C TYR A 69 9.53 3.89 0.75
N SER A 70 9.16 4.59 -0.32
CA SER A 70 9.84 5.78 -0.80
C SER A 70 8.80 6.89 -0.92
N TRP A 71 9.05 8.01 -0.23
CA TRP A 71 8.10 9.13 -0.14
C TRP A 71 8.61 10.29 -0.97
N ALA A 72 7.73 10.86 -1.81
CA ALA A 72 8.08 12.04 -2.58
C ALA A 72 8.22 13.25 -1.63
N PRO A 73 9.22 14.11 -1.86
CA PRO A 73 9.46 15.27 -0.97
C PRO A 73 8.29 16.24 -0.88
N ASP A 74 7.46 16.31 -1.94
CA ASP A 74 6.31 17.20 -1.96
C ASP A 74 5.07 16.62 -1.24
N GLY A 75 5.14 15.37 -0.76
CA GLY A 75 4.03 14.73 -0.08
C GLY A 75 2.92 14.25 -1.00
N MET A 76 3.12 14.25 -2.31
CA MET A 76 2.08 13.94 -3.29
C MET A 76 2.20 12.54 -3.87
N ALA A 77 3.20 11.78 -3.47
CA ALA A 77 3.37 10.41 -3.96
C ALA A 77 4.10 9.56 -2.96
N VAL A 78 3.81 8.28 -2.96
CA VAL A 78 4.56 7.27 -2.24
C VAL A 78 4.60 6.01 -3.08
N SER A 79 5.73 5.33 -3.07
CA SER A 79 5.87 4.04 -3.72
C SER A 79 6.46 3.03 -2.75
N TRP A 80 6.29 1.76 -3.07
CA TRP A 80 6.85 0.70 -2.23
C TRP A 80 7.25 -0.48 -3.07
N GLU A 81 8.19 -1.27 -2.54
CA GLU A 81 8.59 -2.53 -3.16
C GLU A 81 8.83 -3.58 -2.09
N LEU A 82 8.67 -4.83 -2.49
CA LEU A 82 8.80 -5.97 -1.60
C LEU A 82 10.27 -6.16 -1.21
N ILE A 83 10.51 -6.30 0.10
CA ILE A 83 11.81 -6.72 0.63
C ILE A 83 11.81 -8.23 0.82
N SER A 84 10.77 -8.78 1.43
CA SER A 84 10.63 -10.20 1.68
C SER A 84 9.16 -10.58 1.81
N GLY A 85 8.84 -11.81 1.46
CA GLY A 85 7.50 -12.35 1.60
C GLY A 85 7.54 -13.86 1.59
N GLU A 86 6.45 -14.49 2.05
CA GLU A 86 6.35 -15.94 2.07
C GLU A 86 5.86 -16.50 0.74
N ILE A 87 4.85 -15.85 0.16
CA ILE A 87 4.27 -16.31 -1.11
C ILE A 87 4.46 -15.31 -2.25
N GLN A 88 4.91 -14.10 -1.97
CA GLN A 88 5.16 -13.09 -2.99
C GLN A 88 6.63 -13.14 -3.44
N LYS A 89 6.84 -13.16 -4.76
CA LYS A 89 8.17 -13.00 -5.35
C LYS A 89 8.55 -11.55 -5.46
N SER A 90 7.56 -10.72 -5.81
CA SER A 90 7.77 -9.29 -5.99
C SER A 90 6.46 -8.56 -5.76
N GLN A 91 6.58 -7.32 -5.33
CA GLN A 91 5.49 -6.38 -5.28
C GLN A 91 6.05 -5.00 -5.49
N PHE A 92 5.38 -4.22 -6.33
CA PHE A 92 5.67 -2.81 -6.51
C PHE A 92 4.35 -2.07 -6.58
N GLY A 93 4.23 -1.00 -5.83
CA GLY A 93 3.00 -0.22 -5.84
C GLY A 93 3.25 1.25 -5.60
N SER A 94 2.22 2.05 -5.84
CA SER A 94 2.29 3.49 -5.60
C SER A 94 0.92 4.10 -5.40
N TYR A 95 0.91 5.19 -4.64
CA TYR A 95 -0.19 6.17 -4.63
C TYR A 95 0.35 7.48 -5.16
N THR A 96 -0.39 8.11 -6.08
CA THR A 96 -0.08 9.45 -6.58
C THR A 96 -1.30 10.33 -6.33
N LEU A 97 -1.08 11.47 -5.70
CA LEU A 97 -2.14 12.39 -5.31
C LEU A 97 -2.10 13.65 -6.17
N GLU A 98 -3.29 14.10 -6.58
CA GLU A 98 -3.46 15.35 -7.32
C GLU A 98 -4.56 16.18 -6.69
N PRO A 99 -4.27 17.42 -6.23
CA PRO A 99 -5.33 18.29 -5.72
C PRO A 99 -6.37 18.55 -6.81
N GLY A 100 -7.64 18.41 -6.44
CA GLY A 100 -8.76 18.69 -7.31
C GLY A 100 -9.53 19.93 -6.87
N PRO A 101 -10.68 20.19 -7.49
CA PRO A 101 -11.49 21.35 -7.12
C PRO A 101 -12.14 21.17 -5.75
N ASN A 102 -12.43 22.28 -5.08
CA ASN A 102 -13.21 22.31 -3.84
C ASN A 102 -12.60 21.50 -2.69
N GLY A 103 -11.26 21.45 -2.61
CA GLY A 103 -10.57 20.72 -1.53
C GLY A 103 -10.60 19.22 -1.66
N THR A 104 -10.86 18.70 -2.86
CA THR A 104 -10.81 17.26 -3.13
C THR A 104 -9.41 16.85 -3.55
N THR A 105 -9.16 15.53 -3.54
CA THR A 105 -7.91 14.96 -4.01
C THR A 105 -8.19 13.74 -4.87
N SER A 106 -7.58 13.71 -6.05
CA SER A 106 -7.59 12.51 -6.90
C SER A 106 -6.43 11.62 -6.48
N VAL A 107 -6.72 10.35 -6.22
CA VAL A 107 -5.71 9.35 -5.84
C VAL A 107 -5.63 8.30 -6.92
N THR A 108 -4.46 8.16 -7.52
CA THR A 108 -4.16 7.10 -8.47
C THR A 108 -3.39 6.01 -7.73
N TYR A 109 -3.91 4.78 -7.79
CA TYR A 109 -3.34 3.62 -7.16
C TYR A 109 -2.87 2.65 -8.24
N GLU A 110 -1.64 2.18 -8.13
CA GLU A 110 -1.10 1.16 -9.03
C GLU A 110 -0.42 0.08 -8.20
N LEU A 111 -0.63 -1.17 -8.58
CA LEU A 111 -0.02 -2.31 -7.90
C LEU A 111 0.34 -3.37 -8.91
N THR A 112 1.55 -3.89 -8.80
CA THR A 112 2.01 -5.07 -9.53
C THR A 112 2.49 -6.08 -8.50
N VAL A 113 1.97 -7.30 -8.56
CA VAL A 113 2.35 -8.36 -7.63
C VAL A 113 2.60 -9.65 -8.38
N ASP A 114 3.62 -10.40 -7.96
CA ASP A 114 3.94 -11.71 -8.52
C ASP A 114 4.07 -12.71 -7.36
N LEU A 115 3.33 -13.80 -7.45
CA LEU A 115 3.31 -14.82 -6.42
C LEU A 115 4.19 -16.02 -6.79
N THR A 116 4.71 -16.70 -5.75
CA THR A 116 5.48 -17.92 -5.93
C THR A 116 4.59 -19.13 -6.23
N ILE A 117 3.28 -18.99 -5.99
CA ILE A 117 2.29 -20.04 -6.24
C ILE A 117 1.44 -19.65 -7.44
N PRO A 118 0.76 -20.62 -8.10
CA PRO A 118 -0.13 -20.28 -9.20
C PRO A 118 -1.24 -19.34 -8.76
N MET A 119 -1.50 -18.33 -9.57
CA MET A 119 -2.53 -17.33 -9.26
C MET A 119 -3.93 -17.77 -9.72
N ILE A 120 -4.01 -18.80 -10.54
CA ILE A 120 -5.27 -19.31 -11.07
C ILE A 120 -6.15 -19.79 -9.93
N GLY A 121 -7.34 -19.23 -9.83
CA GLY A 121 -8.29 -19.58 -8.78
C GLY A 121 -8.17 -18.79 -7.50
N LEU A 122 -7.08 -18.04 -7.30
CA LEU A 122 -6.89 -17.27 -6.08
C LEU A 122 -7.65 -15.94 -6.10
N PHE A 123 -7.79 -15.36 -7.28
CA PHE A 123 -8.41 -14.03 -7.45
C PHE A 123 -9.66 -14.05 -8.32
N LYS A 124 -10.33 -15.15 -8.33
CA LYS A 124 -11.59 -15.27 -9.08
C LYS A 124 -12.77 -14.81 -8.25
#